data_6e637633707dbe4cda00d4605c43d8e3
#
_entry.id   6e637633707dbe4cda00d4605c43d8e3
#
_cell.length_a   1.000
_cell.length_b   1.000
_cell.length_c   1.000
_cell.angle_alpha   90.00
_cell.angle_beta   90.00
_cell.angle_gamma   90.00
#
_symmetry.space_group_name_H-M   'P 1'
#
loop_
_entity.id
_entity.type
_entity.pdbx_description
1 polymer ?
#
loop_
_entity_poly.entity_id
_entity_poly.type
_entity_poly.pdbx_seq_one_letter_code
_entity_poly.pdbx_strand_id
1 'polypeptide(L)'
;MNLNPAPIVVFAYDRPDHLSQTLASLAGNDLAGESVLFVFCDGARQWGGDHPIQCKADNYIAKRYGAMLCSREDYDLYLHRIAITRKIAHDQKGFREVHVIEREHNIGLADNIVGAVTEIVNQFGRVIAFEDDIITTKGCLTYLNDALELYKNDPQVMHISAWMYPHKKKFPETFFYDSPYPAGGWATWKRAWEKFNPDTEDHVAFWKDKWKDFDIEGENHLSRQLLMNLDGRLKTWYIKWYSSIRRAGGLCLYPGIAMSNNIGWDGSGETSTNESRYFVESPAEYTKVERIPIQRNNRAYRYIRIWYSGHWYSKRYRRKWMSCIKHFLGIR
;
A
#
# COMPACT_ATOMS: atom_id res chain seq x y z
N MET A 1 12.45 21.45 19.38
CA MET A 1 11.01 21.53 19.13
C MET A 1 10.41 20.28 19.74
N ASN A 2 9.41 20.39 20.62
CA ASN A 2 8.67 19.23 21.07
C ASN A 2 7.83 18.73 19.89
N LEU A 3 8.42 17.89 19.07
CA LEU A 3 7.71 17.17 18.02
C LEU A 3 6.81 16.16 18.72
N ASN A 4 5.49 16.32 18.61
CA ASN A 4 4.58 15.23 18.90
C ASN A 4 4.48 14.41 17.59
N PRO A 5 5.19 13.26 17.47
CA PRO A 5 5.18 12.50 16.23
C PRO A 5 3.77 12.09 15.83
N ALA A 6 3.53 11.94 14.53
CA ALA A 6 2.28 11.42 14.02
C ALA A 6 2.06 9.98 14.52
N PRO A 7 0.83 9.60 14.88
CA PRO A 7 0.53 8.23 15.23
C PRO A 7 0.85 7.28 14.07
N ILE A 8 1.38 6.12 14.42
CA ILE A 8 1.71 5.04 13.49
C ILE A 8 0.56 4.05 13.51
N VAL A 9 0.10 3.64 12.35
CA VAL A 9 -0.90 2.58 12.18
C VAL A 9 -0.25 1.42 11.43
N VAL A 10 -0.39 0.20 11.97
CA VAL A 10 0.01 -1.04 11.31
C VAL A 10 -1.23 -1.92 11.13
N PHE A 11 -1.42 -2.44 9.92
CA PHE A 11 -2.52 -3.35 9.60
C PHE A 11 -2.01 -4.78 9.63
N ALA A 12 -2.64 -5.64 10.44
CA ALA A 12 -2.24 -7.02 10.65
C ALA A 12 -3.42 -7.99 10.46
N TYR A 13 -3.11 -9.22 10.07
CA TYR A 13 -4.12 -10.26 9.89
C TYR A 13 -3.64 -11.64 10.34
N ASP A 14 -3.01 -12.42 9.45
CA ASP A 14 -2.62 -13.82 9.68
C ASP A 14 -1.17 -14.13 9.29
N ARG A 15 -0.29 -13.12 9.29
CA ARG A 15 1.13 -13.23 8.92
C ARG A 15 2.05 -12.86 10.10
N PRO A 16 2.17 -13.73 11.12
CA PRO A 16 2.91 -13.40 12.34
C PRO A 16 4.39 -13.07 12.10
N ASP A 17 5.08 -13.79 11.20
CA ASP A 17 6.50 -13.57 10.91
C ASP A 17 6.75 -12.22 10.22
N HIS A 18 5.86 -11.81 9.31
CA HIS A 18 5.92 -10.51 8.65
C HIS A 18 5.67 -9.38 9.65
N LEU A 19 4.59 -9.49 10.44
CA LEU A 19 4.28 -8.50 11.47
C LEU A 19 5.43 -8.33 12.45
N SER A 20 6.03 -9.43 12.91
CA SER A 20 7.18 -9.38 13.83
C SER A 20 8.34 -8.57 13.25
N GLN A 21 8.70 -8.81 11.98
CA GLN A 21 9.76 -8.07 11.29
C GLN A 21 9.41 -6.59 11.09
N THR A 22 8.17 -6.30 10.68
CA THR A 22 7.68 -4.93 10.49
C THR A 22 7.74 -4.16 11.81
N LEU A 23 7.19 -4.70 12.89
CA LEU A 23 7.18 -4.05 14.20
C LEU A 23 8.59 -3.88 14.77
N ALA A 24 9.47 -4.87 14.59
CA ALA A 24 10.88 -4.77 15.01
C ALA A 24 11.61 -3.65 14.25
N SER A 25 11.40 -3.55 12.93
CA SER A 25 12.01 -2.47 12.12
C SER A 25 11.49 -1.08 12.53
N LEU A 26 10.19 -0.96 12.80
CA LEU A 26 9.59 0.30 13.26
C LEU A 26 10.08 0.68 14.66
N ALA A 27 10.20 -0.27 15.59
CA ALA A 27 10.74 -0.02 16.93
C ALA A 27 12.22 0.40 16.90
N GLY A 28 12.96 0.04 15.85
CA GLY A 28 14.34 0.47 15.61
C GLY A 28 14.49 1.90 15.05
N ASN A 29 13.40 2.58 14.74
CA ASN A 29 13.45 3.95 14.20
C ASN A 29 13.75 4.99 15.29
N ASP A 30 14.38 6.09 14.89
CA ASP A 30 14.82 7.16 15.80
C ASP A 30 13.67 7.80 16.61
N LEU A 31 12.46 7.88 16.05
CA LEU A 31 11.28 8.47 16.72
C LEU A 31 10.32 7.41 17.32
N ALA A 32 10.69 6.13 17.32
CA ALA A 32 9.80 5.08 17.81
C ALA A 32 9.36 5.31 19.27
N GLY A 33 10.32 5.56 20.18
CA GLY A 33 10.06 5.79 21.60
C GLY A 33 9.21 7.03 21.93
N GLU A 34 9.04 7.94 20.97
CA GLU A 34 8.20 9.13 21.09
C GLU A 34 6.83 8.96 20.42
N SER A 35 6.67 7.91 19.61
CA SER A 35 5.49 7.67 18.78
C SER A 35 4.46 6.78 19.49
N VAL A 36 3.18 7.02 19.18
CA VAL A 36 2.09 6.12 19.53
C VAL A 36 1.85 5.16 18.38
N LEU A 37 1.82 3.87 18.68
CA LEU A 37 1.53 2.80 17.72
C LEU A 37 0.10 2.28 17.91
N PHE A 38 -0.64 2.19 16.82
CA PHE A 38 -1.93 1.49 16.72
C PHE A 38 -1.76 0.27 15.82
N VAL A 39 -2.07 -0.93 16.29
CA VAL A 39 -2.08 -2.14 15.47
C VAL A 39 -3.52 -2.59 15.28
N PHE A 40 -4.01 -2.49 14.06
CA PHE A 40 -5.36 -2.92 13.68
C PHE A 40 -5.31 -4.35 13.17
N CYS A 41 -5.68 -5.30 14.02
CA CYS A 41 -5.73 -6.72 13.71
C CYS A 41 -7.11 -7.09 13.15
N ASP A 42 -7.18 -7.54 11.90
CA ASP A 42 -8.44 -8.00 11.32
C ASP A 42 -8.90 -9.31 11.99
N GLY A 43 -10.18 -9.60 11.89
CA GLY A 43 -10.81 -10.77 12.48
C GLY A 43 -10.71 -12.01 11.60
N ALA A 44 -11.04 -13.16 12.18
CA ALA A 44 -11.12 -14.41 11.46
C ALA A 44 -12.31 -14.42 10.49
N ARG A 45 -12.13 -15.06 9.32
CA ARG A 45 -13.24 -15.42 8.44
C ARG A 45 -14.04 -16.56 9.08
N GLN A 46 -15.35 -16.57 8.88
CA GLN A 46 -16.18 -17.65 9.38
C GLN A 46 -15.89 -18.96 8.61
N TRP A 47 -15.90 -20.06 9.32
CA TRP A 47 -15.79 -21.37 8.70
C TRP A 47 -17.08 -21.74 7.99
N GLY A 48 -16.98 -22.08 6.71
CA GLY A 48 -18.12 -22.45 5.87
C GLY A 48 -18.57 -23.92 5.97
N GLY A 49 -17.96 -24.72 6.89
CA GLY A 49 -18.18 -26.17 7.00
C GLY A 49 -17.26 -27.00 6.09
N ASP A 50 -17.42 -28.33 6.09
CA ASP A 50 -16.58 -29.29 5.33
C ASP A 50 -16.81 -29.25 3.81
N HIS A 51 -17.52 -28.27 3.31
CA HIS A 51 -17.66 -28.07 1.88
C HIS A 51 -16.52 -27.20 1.36
N PRO A 52 -15.77 -27.66 0.33
CA PRO A 52 -14.82 -26.78 -0.31
C PRO A 52 -15.59 -25.52 -0.73
N ILE A 53 -15.16 -24.38 -0.21
CA ILE A 53 -15.67 -23.09 -0.70
C ILE A 53 -15.50 -23.15 -2.20
N GLN A 54 -16.63 -23.19 -2.94
CA GLN A 54 -16.60 -23.14 -4.40
C GLN A 54 -16.01 -21.81 -4.81
N CYS A 55 -14.69 -21.76 -4.81
CA CYS A 55 -13.92 -20.64 -5.28
C CYS A 55 -14.17 -20.55 -6.76
N LYS A 56 -14.95 -19.58 -7.20
CA LYS A 56 -14.97 -19.22 -8.63
C LYS A 56 -13.51 -19.00 -9.02
N ALA A 57 -13.02 -19.79 -9.96
CA ALA A 57 -11.60 -20.01 -10.28
C ALA A 57 -10.77 -18.76 -10.61
N ASP A 58 -11.41 -17.60 -10.70
CA ASP A 58 -10.80 -16.35 -11.14
C ASP A 58 -10.43 -15.39 -9.99
N ASN A 59 -10.74 -15.74 -8.73
CA ASN A 59 -10.40 -14.92 -7.59
C ASN A 59 -9.18 -15.49 -6.87
N TYR A 60 -8.04 -14.78 -6.94
CA TYR A 60 -6.79 -15.17 -6.30
C TYR A 60 -6.94 -15.32 -4.76
N ILE A 61 -7.72 -14.45 -4.13
CA ILE A 61 -8.05 -14.50 -2.70
C ILE A 61 -8.76 -15.81 -2.36
N ALA A 62 -9.73 -16.20 -3.20
CA ALA A 62 -10.46 -17.44 -3.03
C ALA A 62 -9.55 -18.68 -3.19
N LYS A 63 -8.55 -18.64 -4.07
CA LYS A 63 -7.57 -19.74 -4.22
C LYS A 63 -6.74 -19.94 -2.97
N ARG A 64 -6.26 -18.87 -2.34
CA ARG A 64 -5.43 -18.96 -1.15
C ARG A 64 -6.24 -19.44 0.06
N TYR A 65 -7.33 -18.76 0.37
CA TYR A 65 -8.14 -19.07 1.56
C TYR A 65 -9.10 -20.24 1.35
N GLY A 66 -9.55 -20.50 0.14
CA GLY A 66 -10.35 -21.67 -0.18
C GLY A 66 -9.59 -22.97 0.01
N ALA A 67 -8.33 -23.02 -0.39
CA ALA A 67 -7.47 -24.17 -0.13
C ALA A 67 -7.12 -24.33 1.37
N MET A 68 -6.99 -23.22 2.11
CA MET A 68 -6.64 -23.22 3.55
C MET A 68 -7.83 -23.49 4.47
N LEU A 69 -9.05 -23.41 3.99
CA LEU A 69 -10.27 -23.64 4.77
C LEU A 69 -11.01 -24.92 4.33
N CYS A 70 -10.31 -25.84 3.66
CA CYS A 70 -10.88 -27.08 3.15
C CYS A 70 -11.13 -28.13 4.23
N SER A 71 -10.42 -28.06 5.35
CA SER A 71 -10.59 -28.97 6.48
C SER A 71 -10.67 -28.19 7.80
N ARG A 72 -11.18 -28.85 8.84
CA ARG A 72 -11.21 -28.30 10.19
C ARG A 72 -9.80 -28.03 10.70
N GLU A 73 -8.84 -28.91 10.39
CA GLU A 73 -7.47 -28.79 10.80
C GLU A 73 -6.80 -27.54 10.17
N ASP A 74 -7.01 -27.29 8.88
CA ASP A 74 -6.53 -26.09 8.19
C ASP A 74 -7.14 -24.81 8.79
N TYR A 75 -8.41 -24.86 9.16
CA TYR A 75 -9.07 -23.73 9.81
C TYR A 75 -8.53 -23.45 11.20
N ASP A 76 -8.27 -24.50 12.02
CA ASP A 76 -7.69 -24.35 13.34
C ASP A 76 -6.26 -23.80 13.25
N LEU A 77 -5.46 -24.23 12.28
CA LEU A 77 -4.14 -23.65 11.99
C LEU A 77 -4.22 -22.18 11.60
N TYR A 78 -5.18 -21.81 10.78
CA TYR A 78 -5.44 -20.43 10.40
C TYR A 78 -5.83 -19.56 11.62
N LEU A 79 -6.73 -20.03 12.49
CA LEU A 79 -7.07 -19.33 13.73
C LEU A 79 -5.85 -19.19 14.65
N HIS A 80 -5.01 -20.22 14.72
CA HIS A 80 -3.77 -20.18 15.48
C HIS A 80 -2.81 -19.08 14.99
N ARG A 81 -2.64 -18.92 13.65
CA ARG A 81 -1.83 -17.83 13.12
C ARG A 81 -2.38 -16.45 13.48
N ILE A 82 -3.71 -16.24 13.40
CA ILE A 82 -4.33 -14.99 13.83
C ILE A 82 -4.05 -14.73 15.32
N ALA A 83 -4.18 -15.75 16.17
CA ALA A 83 -3.90 -15.62 17.59
C ALA A 83 -2.43 -15.25 17.87
N ILE A 84 -1.48 -15.87 17.16
CA ILE A 84 -0.05 -15.51 17.24
C ILE A 84 0.17 -14.07 16.78
N THR A 85 -0.43 -13.67 15.66
CA THR A 85 -0.32 -12.30 15.14
C THR A 85 -0.80 -11.27 16.15
N ARG A 86 -1.95 -11.50 16.77
CA ARG A 86 -2.48 -10.64 17.83
C ARG A 86 -1.56 -10.60 19.06
N LYS A 87 -1.05 -11.78 19.47
CA LYS A 87 -0.10 -11.85 20.58
C LYS A 87 1.17 -11.03 20.31
N ILE A 88 1.75 -11.09 19.10
CA ILE A 88 2.90 -10.28 18.70
C ILE A 88 2.57 -8.79 18.81
N ALA A 89 1.37 -8.38 18.38
CA ALA A 89 0.93 -6.99 18.49
C ALA A 89 0.85 -6.53 19.96
N HIS A 90 0.27 -7.35 20.85
CA HIS A 90 0.16 -7.03 22.29
C HIS A 90 1.51 -7.04 23.03
N ASP A 91 2.41 -7.92 22.65
CA ASP A 91 3.74 -8.01 23.25
C ASP A 91 4.71 -6.91 22.77
N GLN A 92 4.31 -6.10 21.77
CA GLN A 92 5.16 -5.09 21.16
C GLN A 92 5.58 -4.00 22.16
N LYS A 93 6.86 -3.64 22.09
CA LYS A 93 7.50 -2.60 22.93
C LYS A 93 8.36 -1.68 22.07
N GLY A 94 8.92 -0.63 22.68
CA GLY A 94 9.81 0.30 21.98
C GLY A 94 9.11 1.54 21.43
N PHE A 95 7.80 1.68 21.69
CA PHE A 95 6.99 2.87 21.41
C PHE A 95 6.56 3.55 22.71
N ARG A 96 6.17 4.82 22.61
CA ARG A 96 5.62 5.56 23.77
C ARG A 96 4.37 4.89 24.34
N GLU A 97 3.48 4.48 23.45
CA GLU A 97 2.25 3.76 23.74
C GLU A 97 1.95 2.78 22.61
N VAL A 98 1.33 1.65 22.92
CA VAL A 98 0.88 0.65 21.95
C VAL A 98 -0.59 0.36 22.22
N HIS A 99 -1.42 0.56 21.20
CA HIS A 99 -2.85 0.24 21.21
C HIS A 99 -3.12 -0.85 20.19
N VAL A 100 -3.71 -1.97 20.62
CA VAL A 100 -4.09 -3.07 19.74
C VAL A 100 -5.61 -3.07 19.60
N ILE A 101 -6.09 -2.96 18.37
CA ILE A 101 -7.49 -2.97 18.02
C ILE A 101 -7.79 -4.28 17.28
N GLU A 102 -8.51 -5.18 17.96
CA GLU A 102 -8.91 -6.45 17.37
C GLU A 102 -10.32 -6.37 16.81
N ARG A 103 -10.47 -6.71 15.52
CA ARG A 103 -11.80 -6.87 14.92
C ARG A 103 -12.37 -8.23 15.32
N GLU A 104 -13.65 -8.27 15.66
CA GLU A 104 -14.35 -9.52 15.99
C GLU A 104 -14.45 -10.44 14.76
N HIS A 105 -14.71 -9.84 13.59
CA HIS A 105 -14.87 -10.52 12.31
C HIS A 105 -13.94 -9.98 11.26
N ASN A 106 -13.67 -10.78 10.23
CA ASN A 106 -12.92 -10.32 9.07
C ASN A 106 -13.75 -9.30 8.28
N ILE A 107 -13.27 -8.07 8.26
CA ILE A 107 -13.85 -6.98 7.46
C ILE A 107 -13.10 -6.76 6.14
N GLY A 108 -11.95 -7.39 6.00
CA GLY A 108 -11.07 -7.30 4.83
C GLY A 108 -10.16 -6.08 4.85
N LEU A 109 -9.04 -6.20 4.16
CA LEU A 109 -7.95 -5.20 4.16
C LEU A 109 -8.45 -3.79 3.82
N ALA A 110 -9.27 -3.66 2.77
CA ALA A 110 -9.72 -2.36 2.29
C ALA A 110 -10.53 -1.58 3.35
N ASP A 111 -11.49 -2.24 3.97
CA ASP A 111 -12.36 -1.61 4.98
C ASP A 111 -11.57 -1.36 6.29
N ASN A 112 -10.65 -2.26 6.65
CA ASN A 112 -9.82 -2.07 7.83
C ASN A 112 -8.90 -0.85 7.67
N ILE A 113 -8.25 -0.69 6.51
CA ILE A 113 -7.41 0.48 6.22
C ILE A 113 -8.23 1.77 6.20
N VAL A 114 -9.32 1.80 5.45
CA VAL A 114 -10.15 3.02 5.32
C VAL A 114 -10.73 3.43 6.68
N GLY A 115 -11.26 2.46 7.44
CA GLY A 115 -11.82 2.73 8.77
C GLY A 115 -10.78 3.26 9.75
N ALA A 116 -9.64 2.56 9.87
CA ALA A 116 -8.58 2.93 10.80
C ALA A 116 -7.93 4.29 10.45
N VAL A 117 -7.60 4.52 9.17
CA VAL A 117 -7.03 5.81 8.75
C VAL A 117 -8.01 6.94 9.04
N THR A 118 -9.31 6.74 8.75
CA THR A 118 -10.36 7.74 9.04
C THR A 118 -10.46 8.03 10.54
N GLU A 119 -10.44 6.99 11.37
CA GLU A 119 -10.48 7.12 12.83
C GLU A 119 -9.27 7.94 13.33
N ILE A 120 -8.06 7.55 12.94
CA ILE A 120 -6.83 8.16 13.44
C ILE A 120 -6.65 9.60 12.91
N VAL A 121 -6.93 9.88 11.64
CA VAL A 121 -6.82 11.27 11.15
C VAL A 121 -7.87 12.18 11.76
N ASN A 122 -9.05 11.67 12.13
CA ASN A 122 -10.07 12.46 12.84
C ASN A 122 -9.64 12.80 14.26
N GLN A 123 -8.93 11.90 14.94
CA GLN A 123 -8.45 12.11 16.30
C GLN A 123 -7.18 12.96 16.36
N PHE A 124 -6.21 12.70 15.45
CA PHE A 124 -4.86 13.26 15.54
C PHE A 124 -4.51 14.25 14.40
N GLY A 125 -5.39 14.42 13.41
CA GLY A 125 -5.18 15.31 12.27
C GLY A 125 -4.23 14.79 11.19
N ARG A 126 -3.46 13.74 11.48
CA ARG A 126 -2.47 13.13 10.59
C ARG A 126 -2.21 11.66 10.97
N VAL A 127 -1.60 10.89 10.06
CA VAL A 127 -1.29 9.46 10.28
C VAL A 127 -0.08 9.04 9.45
N ILE A 128 0.68 8.08 9.98
CA ILE A 128 1.67 7.26 9.25
C ILE A 128 1.12 5.84 9.21
N ALA A 129 1.07 5.21 8.03
CA ALA A 129 0.42 3.91 7.83
C ALA A 129 1.36 2.90 7.16
N PHE A 130 1.37 1.68 7.69
CA PHE A 130 2.13 0.54 7.17
C PHE A 130 1.24 -0.71 7.13
N GLU A 131 1.52 -1.60 6.17
CA GLU A 131 1.01 -2.97 6.18
C GLU A 131 1.98 -3.87 6.98
N ASP A 132 1.56 -5.07 7.34
CA ASP A 132 2.33 -5.99 8.19
C ASP A 132 3.59 -6.59 7.53
N ASP A 133 3.84 -6.26 6.28
CA ASP A 133 4.98 -6.71 5.48
C ASP A 133 5.95 -5.58 5.07
N ILE A 134 5.95 -4.46 5.77
CA ILE A 134 6.82 -3.32 5.45
C ILE A 134 7.93 -3.18 6.48
N ILE A 135 9.16 -3.43 6.06
CA ILE A 135 10.35 -3.14 6.86
C ILE A 135 10.90 -1.75 6.53
N THR A 136 11.35 -1.03 7.54
CA THR A 136 11.81 0.37 7.41
C THR A 136 13.26 0.52 7.84
N THR A 137 13.94 1.53 7.27
CA THR A 137 15.24 2.00 7.75
C THR A 137 15.07 2.89 8.99
N LYS A 138 16.16 3.12 9.70
CA LYS A 138 16.19 3.84 10.99
C LYS A 138 15.63 5.27 10.93
N GLY A 139 15.85 6.00 9.84
CA GLY A 139 15.40 7.38 9.65
C GLY A 139 14.00 7.51 9.00
N CYS A 140 13.29 6.41 8.72
CA CYS A 140 12.03 6.45 7.99
C CYS A 140 10.95 7.26 8.71
N LEU A 141 10.75 7.05 10.02
CA LEU A 141 9.77 7.81 10.81
C LEU A 141 10.14 9.29 10.91
N THR A 142 11.43 9.63 10.99
CA THR A 142 11.90 11.02 10.97
C THR A 142 11.54 11.69 9.66
N TYR A 143 11.87 11.07 8.52
CA TYR A 143 11.49 11.56 7.20
C TYR A 143 9.99 11.82 7.05
N LEU A 144 9.15 10.85 7.44
CA LEU A 144 7.70 10.99 7.33
C LEU A 144 7.15 12.12 8.21
N ASN A 145 7.66 12.26 9.45
CA ASN A 145 7.25 13.32 10.36
C ASN A 145 7.73 14.72 9.90
N ASP A 146 8.97 14.84 9.43
CA ASP A 146 9.49 16.09 8.90
C ASP A 146 8.68 16.55 7.69
N ALA A 147 8.32 15.63 6.79
CA ALA A 147 7.49 15.92 5.64
C ALA A 147 6.06 16.30 6.02
N LEU A 148 5.46 15.58 6.99
CA LEU A 148 4.14 15.92 7.53
C LEU A 148 4.13 17.32 8.15
N GLU A 149 5.17 17.71 8.87
CA GLU A 149 5.25 19.03 9.49
C GLU A 149 5.50 20.13 8.44
N LEU A 150 6.45 19.90 7.52
CA LEU A 150 6.85 20.89 6.52
C LEU A 150 5.72 21.28 5.57
N TYR A 151 4.90 20.29 5.16
CA TYR A 151 3.83 20.48 4.17
C TYR A 151 2.41 20.49 4.77
N LYS A 152 2.26 20.65 6.09
CA LYS A 152 0.96 20.60 6.77
C LYS A 152 -0.08 21.61 6.24
N ASN A 153 0.39 22.77 5.78
CA ASN A 153 -0.44 23.87 5.28
C ASN A 153 -0.55 23.92 3.74
N ASP A 154 0.01 22.94 3.04
CA ASP A 154 0.01 22.90 1.58
C ASP A 154 -1.08 21.93 1.08
N PRO A 155 -2.28 22.44 0.70
CA PRO A 155 -3.41 21.56 0.37
C PRO A 155 -3.19 20.68 -0.85
N GLN A 156 -2.28 21.06 -1.74
CA GLN A 156 -1.92 20.29 -2.92
C GLN A 156 -1.07 19.06 -2.56
N VAL A 157 -0.33 19.06 -1.43
CA VAL A 157 0.42 17.89 -0.97
C VAL A 157 -0.53 17.00 -0.19
N MET A 158 -0.84 15.82 -0.72
CA MET A 158 -1.89 14.95 -0.17
C MET A 158 -1.35 13.64 0.40
N HIS A 159 -0.14 13.22 0.01
CA HIS A 159 0.43 11.93 0.39
C HIS A 159 1.95 12.05 0.49
N ILE A 160 2.55 11.31 1.41
CA ILE A 160 3.99 11.15 1.54
C ILE A 160 4.27 9.66 1.44
N SER A 161 5.13 9.24 0.52
CA SER A 161 5.59 7.85 0.36
C SER A 161 6.90 7.63 1.08
N ALA A 162 7.07 6.52 1.77
CA ALA A 162 8.36 6.08 2.29
C ALA A 162 9.14 5.23 1.26
N TRP A 163 8.51 4.85 0.18
CA TRP A 163 9.08 3.98 -0.84
C TRP A 163 9.24 4.69 -2.19
N MET A 164 10.26 4.28 -2.94
CA MET A 164 10.53 4.72 -4.31
C MET A 164 10.89 3.51 -5.18
N TYR A 165 10.48 3.55 -6.44
CA TYR A 165 10.79 2.52 -7.42
C TYR A 165 12.30 2.27 -7.52
N PRO A 166 12.78 1.02 -7.49
CA PRO A 166 14.20 0.69 -7.53
C PRO A 166 14.88 1.28 -8.76
N HIS A 167 16.00 1.98 -8.55
CA HIS A 167 16.73 2.64 -9.63
C HIS A 167 18.22 2.81 -9.32
N LYS A 168 19.01 2.97 -10.40
CA LYS A 168 20.44 3.31 -10.34
C LYS A 168 20.71 4.79 -10.71
N LYS A 169 19.64 5.60 -10.82
CA LYS A 169 19.77 7.02 -11.23
C LYS A 169 19.85 7.92 -10.02
N LYS A 170 20.56 9.05 -10.17
CA LYS A 170 20.58 10.08 -9.13
C LYS A 170 19.31 10.94 -9.24
N PHE A 171 18.43 10.88 -8.24
CA PHE A 171 17.30 11.78 -8.04
C PHE A 171 17.64 12.83 -6.96
N PRO A 172 16.85 13.93 -6.83
CA PRO A 172 16.90 14.79 -5.64
C PRO A 172 16.56 14.01 -4.37
N GLU A 173 16.93 14.54 -3.20
CA GLU A 173 16.58 13.97 -1.88
C GLU A 173 15.09 13.68 -1.76
N THR A 174 14.26 14.66 -2.19
CA THR A 174 12.81 14.50 -2.30
C THR A 174 12.31 15.09 -3.60
N PHE A 175 11.16 14.63 -4.07
CA PHE A 175 10.49 15.18 -5.25
C PHE A 175 8.98 14.92 -5.19
N PHE A 176 8.20 15.68 -5.97
CA PHE A 176 6.76 15.45 -6.10
C PHE A 176 6.42 14.61 -7.33
N TYR A 177 5.47 13.71 -7.13
CA TYR A 177 4.85 12.88 -8.15
C TYR A 177 3.32 12.92 -7.99
N ASP A 178 2.57 12.70 -9.08
CA ASP A 178 1.11 12.84 -9.10
C ASP A 178 0.34 11.55 -8.76
N SER A 179 1.03 10.54 -8.31
CA SER A 179 0.41 9.27 -7.98
C SER A 179 1.00 8.69 -6.69
N PRO A 180 0.18 8.20 -5.75
CA PRO A 180 0.67 7.53 -4.55
C PRO A 180 1.18 6.12 -4.88
N TYR A 181 1.96 5.55 -3.97
CA TYR A 181 2.28 4.13 -3.92
C TYR A 181 2.02 3.62 -2.50
N PRO A 182 1.11 2.68 -2.29
CA PRO A 182 0.66 2.32 -0.95
C PRO A 182 1.51 1.27 -0.26
N ALA A 183 2.11 0.34 -1.02
CA ALA A 183 2.73 -0.87 -0.50
C ALA A 183 4.17 -0.67 -0.02
N GLY A 184 4.50 0.50 0.51
CA GLY A 184 5.85 0.80 1.01
C GLY A 184 5.85 1.65 2.27
N GLY A 185 4.68 1.84 2.90
CA GLY A 185 4.50 2.78 3.99
C GLY A 185 4.28 4.22 3.48
N TRP A 186 3.40 4.94 4.14
CA TRP A 186 2.96 6.26 3.69
C TRP A 186 2.40 7.10 4.83
N ALA A 187 2.26 8.39 4.59
CA ALA A 187 1.64 9.31 5.53
C ALA A 187 0.69 10.28 4.83
N THR A 188 -0.29 10.79 5.60
CA THR A 188 -1.26 11.77 5.14
C THR A 188 -1.85 12.59 6.29
N TRP A 189 -2.66 13.58 5.94
CA TRP A 189 -3.38 14.45 6.85
C TRP A 189 -4.89 14.28 6.72
N LYS A 190 -5.64 14.65 7.76
CA LYS A 190 -7.11 14.71 7.73
C LYS A 190 -7.62 15.51 6.52
N ARG A 191 -7.07 16.71 6.27
CA ARG A 191 -7.45 17.59 5.15
C ARG A 191 -7.33 16.93 3.77
N ALA A 192 -6.36 16.03 3.62
CA ALA A 192 -6.16 15.28 2.37
C ALA A 192 -7.08 14.05 2.32
N TRP A 193 -7.18 13.32 3.44
CA TRP A 193 -8.02 12.13 3.54
C TRP A 193 -9.52 12.43 3.40
N GLU A 194 -9.97 13.62 3.76
CA GLU A 194 -11.34 14.09 3.50
C GLU A 194 -11.71 14.15 2.01
N LYS A 195 -10.71 14.06 1.12
CA LYS A 195 -10.91 13.92 -0.33
C LYS A 195 -11.03 12.47 -0.79
N PHE A 196 -10.82 11.50 0.10
CA PHE A 196 -11.01 10.08 -0.23
C PHE A 196 -12.48 9.84 -0.59
N ASN A 197 -12.70 9.35 -1.79
CA ASN A 197 -14.03 8.96 -2.26
C ASN A 197 -14.14 7.43 -2.29
N PRO A 198 -15.05 6.81 -1.54
CA PRO A 198 -15.29 5.37 -1.60
C PRO A 198 -16.11 4.90 -2.82
N ASP A 199 -16.78 5.81 -3.52
CA ASP A 199 -17.70 5.52 -4.63
C ASP A 199 -16.93 5.16 -5.90
N THR A 200 -16.98 3.87 -6.27
CA THR A 200 -16.30 3.35 -7.47
C THR A 200 -16.97 3.80 -8.77
N GLU A 201 -18.31 3.94 -8.78
CA GLU A 201 -19.06 4.37 -9.97
C GLU A 201 -18.72 5.81 -10.33
N ASP A 202 -18.66 6.70 -9.32
CA ASP A 202 -18.26 8.09 -9.52
C ASP A 202 -16.80 8.22 -10.04
N HIS A 203 -15.89 7.38 -9.55
CA HIS A 203 -14.53 7.32 -10.11
C HIS A 203 -14.52 6.88 -11.57
N VAL A 204 -15.25 5.81 -11.91
CA VAL A 204 -15.33 5.31 -13.29
C VAL A 204 -15.96 6.37 -14.21
N ALA A 205 -17.05 7.01 -13.77
CA ALA A 205 -17.71 8.07 -14.53
C ALA A 205 -16.77 9.25 -14.82
N PHE A 206 -15.93 9.63 -13.84
CA PHE A 206 -14.96 10.71 -14.03
C PHE A 206 -13.84 10.36 -15.02
N TRP A 207 -13.34 9.10 -15.00
CA TRP A 207 -12.16 8.69 -15.78
C TRP A 207 -12.48 8.06 -17.13
N LYS A 208 -13.74 7.73 -17.44
CA LYS A 208 -14.16 6.97 -18.62
C LYS A 208 -13.55 7.47 -19.96
N ASP A 209 -13.34 8.77 -20.10
CA ASP A 209 -12.77 9.39 -21.30
C ASP A 209 -11.27 9.74 -21.16
N LYS A 210 -10.66 9.39 -20.03
CA LYS A 210 -9.28 9.75 -19.65
C LYS A 210 -8.44 8.57 -19.18
N TRP A 211 -8.80 7.33 -19.57
CA TRP A 211 -8.09 6.13 -19.10
C TRP A 211 -6.60 6.15 -19.40
N LYS A 212 -6.20 6.73 -20.54
CA LYS A 212 -4.79 6.85 -20.89
C LYS A 212 -4.01 7.67 -19.87
N ASP A 213 -4.58 8.76 -19.40
CA ASP A 213 -3.97 9.56 -18.32
C ASP A 213 -4.00 8.79 -17.01
N PHE A 214 -5.15 8.21 -16.62
CA PHE A 214 -5.27 7.39 -15.43
C PHE A 214 -4.23 6.28 -15.34
N ASP A 215 -3.93 5.64 -16.47
CA ASP A 215 -2.96 4.56 -16.61
C ASP A 215 -1.51 5.04 -16.87
N ILE A 216 -1.17 6.26 -16.46
CA ILE A 216 0.18 6.83 -16.63
C ILE A 216 0.59 6.81 -18.11
N GLU A 217 -0.16 7.51 -18.93
CA GLU A 217 -0.05 7.51 -20.42
C GLU A 217 -0.23 6.13 -21.08
N GLY A 218 -0.95 5.22 -20.40
CA GLY A 218 -1.24 3.87 -20.87
C GLY A 218 -0.16 2.83 -20.56
N GLU A 219 0.83 3.18 -19.74
CA GLU A 219 1.93 2.26 -19.38
C GLU A 219 1.63 1.38 -18.16
N ASN A 220 0.58 1.70 -17.40
CA ASN A 220 0.06 0.89 -16.31
C ASN A 220 -1.41 0.52 -16.58
N HIS A 221 -1.94 -0.45 -15.88
CA HIS A 221 -3.34 -0.91 -16.04
C HIS A 221 -4.15 -0.70 -14.76
N LEU A 222 -4.00 0.47 -14.13
CA LEU A 222 -4.72 0.85 -12.91
C LEU A 222 -6.22 0.99 -13.16
N SER A 223 -6.63 1.40 -14.37
CA SER A 223 -8.03 1.41 -14.81
C SER A 223 -8.70 0.05 -14.68
N ARG A 224 -7.96 -1.04 -14.98
CA ARG A 224 -8.46 -2.41 -14.80
C ARG A 224 -8.80 -2.71 -13.34
N GLN A 225 -7.96 -2.26 -12.39
CA GLN A 225 -8.27 -2.44 -10.97
C GLN A 225 -9.54 -1.70 -10.56
N LEU A 226 -9.73 -0.47 -11.07
CA LEU A 226 -10.93 0.30 -10.79
C LEU A 226 -12.18 -0.38 -11.35
N LEU A 227 -12.13 -0.89 -12.58
CA LEU A 227 -13.22 -1.64 -13.20
C LEU A 227 -13.51 -2.97 -12.47
N MET A 228 -12.47 -3.66 -11.97
CA MET A 228 -12.65 -4.87 -11.15
C MET A 228 -13.25 -4.56 -9.76
N ASN A 229 -13.02 -3.35 -9.22
CA ASN A 229 -13.72 -2.89 -8.01
C ASN A 229 -15.20 -2.60 -8.32
N LEU A 230 -15.52 -2.10 -9.51
CA LEU A 230 -16.90 -1.81 -9.93
C LEU A 230 -17.73 -3.07 -10.05
N ASP A 231 -17.19 -4.13 -10.65
CA ASP A 231 -17.90 -5.39 -10.87
C ASP A 231 -17.77 -6.40 -9.71
N GLY A 232 -17.17 -5.98 -8.59
CA GLY A 232 -17.05 -6.76 -7.36
C GLY A 232 -15.99 -7.88 -7.38
N ARG A 233 -15.21 -8.04 -8.47
CA ARG A 233 -14.12 -9.03 -8.55
C ARG A 233 -12.92 -8.69 -7.67
N LEU A 234 -12.76 -7.41 -7.31
CA LEU A 234 -11.68 -6.92 -6.47
C LEU A 234 -12.25 -5.88 -5.48
N LYS A 235 -11.74 -5.87 -4.25
CA LYS A 235 -12.07 -4.85 -3.27
C LYS A 235 -10.77 -4.25 -2.75
N THR A 236 -10.35 -3.10 -3.30
CA THR A 236 -9.14 -2.39 -2.87
C THR A 236 -9.44 -0.95 -2.49
N TRP A 237 -8.75 -0.45 -1.47
CA TRP A 237 -8.81 0.95 -1.05
C TRP A 237 -7.90 1.83 -1.92
N TYR A 238 -6.74 1.29 -2.31
CA TYR A 238 -5.67 2.02 -2.97
C TYR A 238 -6.08 2.71 -4.25
N ILE A 239 -6.77 2.00 -5.17
CA ILE A 239 -7.14 2.57 -6.45
C ILE A 239 -8.11 3.74 -6.31
N LYS A 240 -8.92 3.75 -5.26
CA LYS A 240 -9.82 4.85 -4.92
C LYS A 240 -9.03 6.04 -4.37
N TRP A 241 -8.03 5.80 -3.52
CA TRP A 241 -7.12 6.85 -3.02
C TRP A 241 -6.28 7.45 -4.14
N TYR A 242 -5.70 6.62 -5.00
CA TYR A 242 -5.03 7.03 -6.22
C TYR A 242 -5.91 7.95 -7.08
N SER A 243 -7.14 7.53 -7.34
CA SER A 243 -8.10 8.30 -8.12
C SER A 243 -8.47 9.63 -7.42
N SER A 244 -8.71 9.60 -6.11
CA SER A 244 -9.07 10.78 -5.32
C SER A 244 -7.98 11.86 -5.35
N ILE A 245 -6.71 11.47 -5.15
CA ILE A 245 -5.57 12.39 -5.24
C ILE A 245 -5.50 13.02 -6.63
N ARG A 246 -5.56 12.23 -7.69
CA ARG A 246 -5.45 12.73 -9.06
C ARG A 246 -6.62 13.62 -9.47
N ARG A 247 -7.84 13.30 -9.06
CA ARG A 247 -9.03 14.14 -9.28
C ARG A 247 -8.91 15.49 -8.59
N ALA A 248 -8.29 15.53 -7.42
CA ALA A 248 -8.04 16.75 -6.66
C ALA A 248 -6.84 17.57 -7.18
N GLY A 249 -6.11 17.10 -8.20
CA GLY A 249 -4.85 17.72 -8.63
C GLY A 249 -3.75 17.64 -7.57
N GLY A 250 -3.85 16.64 -6.67
CA GLY A 250 -2.93 16.44 -5.56
C GLY A 250 -1.58 15.88 -5.99
N LEU A 251 -0.58 16.10 -5.16
CA LEU A 251 0.77 15.61 -5.33
C LEU A 251 1.21 14.77 -4.14
N CYS A 252 2.10 13.82 -4.43
CA CYS A 252 2.69 12.92 -3.47
C CYS A 252 4.17 13.22 -3.35
N LEU A 253 4.68 13.42 -2.13
CA LEU A 253 6.11 13.54 -1.87
C LEU A 253 6.75 12.15 -1.83
N TYR A 254 7.86 11.99 -2.53
CA TYR A 254 8.66 10.77 -2.56
C TYR A 254 10.08 11.04 -2.10
N PRO A 255 10.73 10.09 -1.41
CA PRO A 255 12.17 10.14 -1.20
C PRO A 255 12.89 9.81 -2.51
N GLY A 256 14.09 10.33 -2.70
CA GLY A 256 14.91 10.02 -3.87
C GLY A 256 15.38 8.57 -3.91
N ILE A 257 15.54 7.94 -2.75
CA ILE A 257 15.84 6.53 -2.53
C ILE A 257 14.85 6.02 -1.47
N ALA A 258 14.26 4.85 -1.68
CA ALA A 258 13.31 4.27 -0.73
C ALA A 258 13.91 4.12 0.68
N MET A 259 13.10 4.33 1.69
CA MET A 259 13.43 4.13 3.12
C MET A 259 12.70 2.93 3.71
N SER A 260 12.07 2.15 2.86
CA SER A 260 11.32 0.95 3.24
C SER A 260 11.40 -0.11 2.15
N ASN A 261 11.12 -1.35 2.52
CA ASN A 261 10.91 -2.47 1.61
C ASN A 261 9.65 -3.22 1.99
N ASN A 262 8.97 -3.75 0.99
CA ASN A 262 7.89 -4.72 1.18
C ASN A 262 8.48 -6.13 1.08
N ILE A 263 8.34 -6.92 2.15
CA ILE A 263 8.79 -8.32 2.23
C ILE A 263 7.69 -9.32 1.87
N GLY A 264 6.47 -8.87 1.62
CA GLY A 264 5.32 -9.71 1.25
C GLY A 264 5.29 -10.13 -0.22
N TRP A 265 6.34 -9.82 -1.02
CA TRP A 265 6.50 -10.31 -2.40
C TRP A 265 6.97 -11.77 -2.47
N ASP A 266 6.78 -12.53 -1.42
CA ASP A 266 7.12 -13.94 -1.27
C ASP A 266 5.98 -14.90 -1.69
N GLY A 267 4.88 -14.36 -2.16
CA GLY A 267 3.66 -15.10 -2.51
C GLY A 267 2.71 -15.33 -1.33
N SER A 268 3.03 -14.84 -0.14
CA SER A 268 2.18 -14.98 1.05
C SER A 268 1.04 -13.95 1.13
N GLY A 269 1.11 -12.85 0.38
CA GLY A 269 0.10 -11.78 0.36
C GLY A 269 -1.14 -12.11 -0.47
N GLU A 270 -2.27 -11.43 -0.20
CA GLU A 270 -3.53 -11.62 -0.95
C GLU A 270 -3.40 -11.27 -2.44
N THR A 271 -2.57 -10.29 -2.76
CA THR A 271 -2.35 -9.78 -4.13
C THR A 271 -0.92 -9.94 -4.61
N SER A 272 -0.03 -10.49 -3.77
CA SER A 272 1.39 -10.57 -4.09
C SER A 272 1.69 -11.68 -5.08
N THR A 273 2.45 -11.32 -6.10
CA THR A 273 3.18 -12.24 -6.96
C THR A 273 4.63 -12.29 -6.49
N ASN A 274 5.34 -13.40 -6.71
CA ASN A 274 6.77 -13.50 -6.35
C ASN A 274 7.60 -12.58 -7.29
N GLU A 275 7.68 -11.28 -6.96
CA GLU A 275 8.28 -10.26 -7.81
C GLU A 275 9.39 -9.48 -7.09
N SER A 276 10.63 -9.96 -7.21
CA SER A 276 11.83 -9.29 -6.67
C SER A 276 12.09 -7.87 -7.22
N ARG A 277 11.41 -7.46 -8.30
CA ARG A 277 11.61 -6.14 -8.95
C ARG A 277 11.24 -4.93 -8.07
N TYR A 278 10.38 -5.13 -7.07
CA TYR A 278 9.99 -4.08 -6.13
C TYR A 278 10.95 -3.94 -4.96
N PHE A 279 11.87 -4.90 -4.80
CA PHE A 279 12.83 -4.87 -3.72
C PHE A 279 13.95 -3.85 -3.98
N VAL A 280 14.24 -3.01 -3.00
CA VAL A 280 15.33 -2.02 -3.04
C VAL A 280 16.53 -2.59 -2.31
N GLU A 281 17.62 -2.89 -3.05
CA GLU A 281 18.83 -3.52 -2.49
C GLU A 281 19.52 -2.67 -1.42
N SER A 282 19.44 -1.34 -1.57
CA SER A 282 20.11 -0.40 -0.66
C SER A 282 19.17 0.77 -0.35
N PRO A 283 18.22 0.60 0.57
CA PRO A 283 17.37 1.67 1.02
C PRO A 283 18.17 2.75 1.74
N ALA A 284 17.70 4.01 1.71
CA ALA A 284 18.36 5.10 2.38
C ALA A 284 18.15 5.03 3.90
N GLU A 285 19.23 5.16 4.67
CA GLU A 285 19.13 5.24 6.15
C GLU A 285 18.47 6.54 6.61
N TYR A 286 18.67 7.62 5.86
CA TYR A 286 18.10 8.94 6.13
C TYR A 286 17.86 9.69 4.82
N THR A 287 16.76 10.47 4.78
CA THR A 287 16.43 11.39 3.69
C THR A 287 16.08 12.74 4.30
N LYS A 288 16.83 13.79 3.92
CA LYS A 288 16.56 15.15 4.37
C LYS A 288 15.33 15.71 3.67
N VAL A 289 14.41 16.25 4.45
CA VAL A 289 13.24 16.95 3.92
C VAL A 289 13.51 18.45 3.91
N GLU A 290 13.56 19.03 2.73
CA GLU A 290 13.64 20.47 2.52
C GLU A 290 12.47 20.95 1.67
N ARG A 291 12.11 22.23 1.82
CA ARG A 291 11.05 22.79 1.02
C ARG A 291 11.46 22.91 -0.44
N ILE A 292 10.70 22.27 -1.31
CA ILE A 292 10.90 22.30 -2.75
C ILE A 292 9.65 22.85 -3.44
N PRO A 293 9.74 23.34 -4.70
CA PRO A 293 8.57 23.74 -5.47
C PRO A 293 7.54 22.63 -5.58
N ILE A 294 6.28 22.94 -5.24
CA ILE A 294 5.17 21.97 -5.25
C ILE A 294 4.70 21.78 -6.70
N GLN A 295 5.45 20.99 -7.44
CA GLN A 295 5.19 20.65 -8.84
C GLN A 295 5.71 19.26 -9.17
N ARG A 296 5.05 18.56 -10.09
CA ARG A 296 5.48 17.22 -10.52
C ARG A 296 6.90 17.26 -11.09
N ASN A 297 7.75 16.36 -10.61
CA ASN A 297 9.09 16.16 -11.16
C ASN A 297 9.00 15.36 -12.46
N ASN A 298 9.18 16.03 -13.61
CA ASN A 298 9.03 15.40 -14.93
C ASN A 298 10.11 14.35 -15.22
N ARG A 299 11.29 14.41 -14.57
CA ARG A 299 12.32 13.37 -14.71
C ARG A 299 11.92 12.09 -13.98
N ALA A 300 11.39 12.22 -12.76
CA ALA A 300 10.86 11.09 -12.01
C ALA A 300 9.63 10.48 -12.72
N TYR A 301 8.71 11.33 -13.20
CA TYR A 301 7.56 10.88 -13.99
C TYR A 301 7.96 10.03 -15.19
N ARG A 302 8.90 10.52 -16.02
CA ARG A 302 9.39 9.74 -17.17
C ARG A 302 10.05 8.43 -16.75
N TYR A 303 10.81 8.45 -15.64
CA TYR A 303 11.43 7.23 -15.12
C TYR A 303 10.39 6.21 -14.70
N ILE A 304 9.42 6.58 -13.88
CA ILE A 304 8.37 5.71 -13.37
C ILE A 304 7.52 5.16 -14.52
N ARG A 305 7.18 6.01 -15.50
CA ARG A 305 6.48 5.58 -16.72
C ARG A 305 7.26 4.48 -17.47
N ILE A 306 8.57 4.70 -17.71
CA ILE A 306 9.43 3.71 -18.39
C ILE A 306 9.56 2.44 -17.54
N TRP A 307 9.61 2.57 -16.21
CA TRP A 307 9.67 1.44 -15.29
C TRP A 307 8.43 0.54 -15.45
N TYR A 308 7.24 1.11 -15.58
CA TYR A 308 6.03 0.37 -15.87
C TYR A 308 6.05 -0.26 -17.26
N SER A 309 6.42 0.48 -18.31
CA SER A 309 6.46 -0.03 -19.70
C SER A 309 7.44 -1.19 -19.88
N GLY A 310 8.60 -1.15 -19.24
CA GLY A 310 9.62 -2.21 -19.28
C GLY A 310 9.15 -3.56 -18.73
N HIS A 311 8.14 -3.55 -17.88
CA HIS A 311 7.58 -4.77 -17.27
C HIS A 311 6.46 -5.40 -18.09
N TRP A 312 5.66 -4.61 -18.78
CA TRP A 312 4.57 -5.12 -19.62
C TRP A 312 5.05 -5.64 -20.97
N TYR A 313 6.16 -5.11 -21.47
CA TYR A 313 6.80 -5.54 -22.72
C TYR A 313 7.90 -6.60 -22.53
N SER A 314 7.88 -7.41 -21.47
CA SER A 314 8.71 -8.61 -21.44
C SER A 314 8.41 -9.42 -22.70
N LYS A 315 9.45 -9.95 -23.36
CA LYS A 315 9.37 -10.67 -24.66
C LYS A 315 8.25 -11.72 -24.75
N ARG A 316 7.78 -12.20 -23.60
CA ARG A 316 6.72 -13.22 -23.47
C ARG A 316 5.32 -12.65 -23.73
N TYR A 317 5.04 -11.39 -23.33
CA TYR A 317 3.75 -10.73 -23.60
C TYR A 317 3.65 -10.20 -25.03
N ARG A 318 4.73 -9.66 -25.59
CA ARG A 318 4.80 -9.28 -27.01
C ARG A 318 4.46 -10.46 -27.92
N ARG A 319 4.99 -11.67 -27.63
CA ARG A 319 4.67 -12.87 -28.40
C ARG A 319 3.20 -13.28 -28.29
N LYS A 320 2.60 -13.25 -27.08
CA LYS A 320 1.18 -13.58 -26.91
C LYS A 320 0.26 -12.55 -27.56
N TRP A 321 0.53 -11.26 -27.40
CA TRP A 321 -0.27 -10.19 -27.99
C TRP A 321 -0.16 -10.17 -29.51
N MET A 322 1.03 -10.31 -30.07
CA MET A 322 1.25 -10.46 -31.51
C MET A 322 0.59 -11.73 -32.06
N SER A 323 0.58 -12.82 -31.31
CA SER A 323 -0.12 -14.06 -31.69
C SER A 323 -1.65 -13.86 -31.71
N CYS A 324 -2.21 -13.16 -30.72
CA CYS A 324 -3.65 -12.83 -30.69
C CYS A 324 -4.04 -11.88 -31.83
N ILE A 325 -3.21 -10.86 -32.14
CA ILE A 325 -3.47 -9.96 -33.26
C ILE A 325 -3.37 -10.69 -34.60
N LYS A 326 -2.35 -11.54 -34.79
CA LYS A 326 -2.22 -12.36 -36.00
C LYS A 326 -3.42 -13.29 -36.17
N HIS A 327 -3.88 -13.93 -35.11
CA HIS A 327 -5.06 -14.80 -35.13
C HIS A 327 -6.34 -14.03 -35.46
N PHE A 328 -6.51 -12.82 -34.90
CA PHE A 328 -7.66 -11.96 -35.14
C PHE A 328 -7.68 -11.35 -36.55
N LEU A 329 -6.48 -11.07 -37.13
CA LEU A 329 -6.33 -10.53 -38.48
C LEU A 329 -6.17 -11.61 -39.55
N GLY A 330 -6.23 -12.90 -39.20
CA GLY A 330 -6.07 -14.00 -40.19
C GLY A 330 -4.68 -14.09 -40.82
N ILE A 331 -3.67 -13.47 -40.22
CA ILE A 331 -2.29 -13.46 -40.71
C ILE A 331 -1.55 -14.67 -40.14
N ARG A 332 -1.13 -15.62 -40.97
CA ARG A 332 -0.32 -16.78 -40.62
C ARG A 332 1.14 -16.41 -40.33
#